data_1ffbffb370097a0631676ba0304ef22b
#
_entry.id   1ffbffb370097a0631676ba0304ef22b
#
_cell.length_a   1.000
_cell.length_b   1.000
_cell.length_c   1.000
_cell.angle_alpha   90.00
_cell.angle_beta   90.00
_cell.angle_gamma   90.00
#
_symmetry.space_group_name_H-M   'P 1'
#
loop_
_entity.id
_entity.type
_entity.pdbx_description
1 polymer ?
#
loop_
_entity_poly.entity_id
_entity_poly.type
_entity_poly.pdbx_seq_one_letter_code
_entity_poly.pdbx_strand_id
1 'polypeptide(L)'
;MVKPTHQRGLVPYPDQETINMIRTTKTVAVLFAVTIPLLFAASCTPEEIALYGTMNADEQAAVKAHLQAQAAPVAPAHNPPGGFLACVRRHESGGNYQAKNPVSTASGAYQYLDSTWRTMSARAGHSGYGSARSAPPWVQDAVAVYTVNSGWSSAWNGTGC
;
A
#
# COMPACT_ATOMS: atom_id res chain seq x y z
N MET A 1 21.93 29.60 -38.21
CA MET A 1 21.08 28.67 -37.44
C MET A 1 21.96 27.90 -36.45
N VAL A 2 21.95 28.29 -35.18
CA VAL A 2 22.79 27.71 -34.13
C VAL A 2 21.86 26.84 -33.27
N LYS A 3 22.13 25.53 -33.18
CA LYS A 3 21.40 24.60 -32.30
C LYS A 3 21.86 24.79 -30.87
N PRO A 4 20.94 24.89 -29.88
CA PRO A 4 21.31 24.86 -28.46
C PRO A 4 21.64 23.44 -28.03
N THR A 5 22.88 23.25 -27.55
CA THR A 5 23.36 22.01 -26.91
C THR A 5 22.80 21.95 -25.50
N HIS A 6 21.93 20.99 -25.24
CA HIS A 6 21.37 20.72 -23.91
C HIS A 6 22.40 19.94 -23.09
N GLN A 7 23.18 20.63 -22.28
CA GLN A 7 24.03 20.01 -21.26
C GLN A 7 23.15 19.57 -20.08
N ARG A 8 22.98 18.26 -19.96
CA ARG A 8 22.46 17.66 -18.72
C ARG A 8 23.55 17.76 -17.65
N GLY A 9 23.31 18.58 -16.62
CA GLY A 9 24.13 18.63 -15.43
C GLY A 9 24.13 17.27 -14.74
N LEU A 10 25.25 16.59 -14.82
CA LEU A 10 25.54 15.42 -13.97
C LEU A 10 25.75 15.95 -12.55
N VAL A 11 24.88 15.53 -11.62
CA VAL A 11 25.10 15.73 -10.18
C VAL A 11 26.36 14.92 -9.83
N PRO A 12 27.43 15.54 -9.31
CA PRO A 12 28.64 14.81 -8.95
C PRO A 12 28.32 13.80 -7.84
N TYR A 13 28.70 12.54 -8.07
CA TYR A 13 28.63 11.48 -7.09
C TYR A 13 29.65 11.80 -5.99
N PRO A 14 29.28 11.78 -4.69
CA PRO A 14 30.24 12.05 -3.62
C PRO A 14 31.37 11.05 -3.67
N ASP A 15 32.59 11.54 -3.56
CA ASP A 15 33.80 10.72 -3.56
C ASP A 15 33.89 9.83 -2.31
N GLN A 16 34.72 8.80 -2.40
CA GLN A 16 34.90 7.79 -1.34
C GLN A 16 35.44 8.40 -0.03
N GLU A 17 36.09 9.57 -0.08
CA GLU A 17 36.57 10.26 1.12
C GLU A 17 35.43 10.90 1.89
N THR A 18 34.43 11.46 1.21
CA THR A 18 33.21 12.00 1.83
C THR A 18 32.40 10.91 2.51
N ILE A 19 32.37 9.69 1.92
CA ILE A 19 31.70 8.52 2.53
C ILE A 19 32.45 8.01 3.75
N ASN A 20 33.79 8.08 3.77
CA ASN A 20 34.59 7.65 4.91
C ASN A 20 34.54 8.63 6.09
N MET A 21 34.34 9.92 5.84
CA MET A 21 34.24 10.92 6.90
C MET A 21 32.94 10.81 7.70
N ILE A 22 31.87 10.28 7.07
CA ILE A 22 30.61 9.96 7.76
C ILE A 22 30.74 8.69 8.62
N ARG A 23 31.72 7.83 8.34
CA ARG A 23 31.95 6.57 9.08
C ARG A 23 32.71 6.71 10.39
N THR A 24 33.35 7.85 10.68
CA THR A 24 34.21 8.02 11.87
C THR A 24 33.55 8.73 13.04
N THR A 25 32.29 9.14 12.94
CA THR A 25 31.58 9.67 14.09
C THR A 25 30.54 8.68 14.59
N LYS A 26 31.01 7.91 15.61
CA LYS A 26 30.19 7.06 16.49
C LYS A 26 29.49 5.87 15.84
N THR A 27 30.27 4.83 15.58
CA THR A 27 29.76 3.47 15.47
C THR A 27 29.20 3.04 16.84
N VAL A 28 27.95 3.38 17.13
CA VAL A 28 27.16 2.58 18.05
C VAL A 28 26.71 1.37 17.23
N ALA A 29 27.51 0.33 17.22
CA ALA A 29 27.12 -0.96 16.71
C ALA A 29 26.07 -1.53 17.66
N VAL A 30 24.80 -1.21 17.42
CA VAL A 30 23.69 -1.97 17.99
C VAL A 30 23.59 -3.26 17.18
N LEU A 31 24.38 -4.24 17.58
CA LEU A 31 24.24 -5.63 17.16
C LEU A 31 22.94 -6.16 17.81
N PHE A 32 21.80 -5.90 17.17
CA PHE A 32 20.58 -6.66 17.44
C PHE A 32 20.72 -8.05 16.82
N ALA A 33 21.19 -8.98 17.61
CA ALA A 33 20.94 -10.39 17.36
C ALA A 33 19.45 -10.63 17.64
N VAL A 34 18.62 -10.41 16.63
CA VAL A 34 17.20 -10.77 16.71
C VAL A 34 17.07 -12.26 16.45
N THR A 35 17.19 -13.05 17.50
CA THR A 35 16.57 -14.38 17.52
C THR A 35 15.09 -14.12 17.82
N ILE A 36 14.27 -14.22 16.80
CA ILE A 36 12.81 -14.09 16.89
C ILE A 36 12.24 -15.35 17.54
N PRO A 37 11.67 -15.29 18.75
CA PRO A 37 10.61 -16.22 19.12
C PRO A 37 9.29 -15.65 18.61
N LEU A 38 8.65 -16.36 17.69
CA LEU A 38 7.25 -16.17 17.35
C LEU A 38 6.42 -16.15 18.64
N LEU A 39 5.42 -15.23 18.65
CA LEU A 39 4.33 -15.12 19.64
C LEU A 39 4.68 -14.40 20.94
N PHE A 40 4.71 -13.04 20.90
CA PHE A 40 4.25 -12.26 22.07
C PHE A 40 3.83 -10.87 21.61
N ALA A 41 2.68 -10.38 22.13
CA ALA A 41 2.27 -8.99 22.07
C ALA A 41 3.48 -8.09 22.43
N ALA A 42 3.88 -7.22 21.52
CA ALA A 42 5.01 -6.32 21.70
C ALA A 42 4.68 -5.30 22.80
N SER A 43 4.96 -5.67 24.05
CA SER A 43 5.09 -4.73 25.15
C SER A 43 6.56 -4.29 25.15
N CYS A 44 6.81 -2.99 24.96
CA CYS A 44 8.15 -2.42 25.09
C CYS A 44 8.71 -2.77 26.49
N THR A 45 9.93 -3.24 26.54
CA THR A 45 10.61 -3.49 27.82
C THR A 45 10.93 -2.17 28.52
N PRO A 46 11.05 -2.16 29.86
CA PRO A 46 11.44 -0.95 30.60
C PRO A 46 12.76 -0.34 30.10
N GLU A 47 13.70 -1.18 29.63
CA GLU A 47 14.98 -0.76 29.10
C GLU A 47 14.83 -0.05 27.74
N GLU A 48 13.96 -0.52 26.86
CA GLU A 48 13.64 0.13 25.57
C GLU A 48 12.98 1.50 25.80
N ILE A 49 12.08 1.60 26.78
CA ILE A 49 11.44 2.87 27.15
C ILE A 49 12.47 3.86 27.69
N ALA A 50 13.39 3.41 28.55
CA ALA A 50 14.46 4.24 29.09
C ALA A 50 15.41 4.73 27.99
N LEU A 51 15.77 3.85 27.05
CA LEU A 51 16.62 4.20 25.90
C LEU A 51 15.96 5.24 25.01
N TYR A 52 14.67 5.07 24.71
CA TYR A 52 13.90 6.04 23.91
C TYR A 52 13.87 7.42 24.58
N GLY A 53 13.77 7.50 25.90
CA GLY A 53 13.80 8.75 26.65
C GLY A 53 15.13 9.50 26.62
N THR A 54 16.26 8.81 26.28
CA THR A 54 17.58 9.43 26.15
C THR A 54 17.88 9.94 24.72
N MET A 55 17.06 9.59 23.75
CA MET A 55 17.20 10.02 22.36
C MET A 55 16.82 11.49 22.19
N ASN A 56 17.49 12.19 21.25
CA ASN A 56 17.07 13.51 20.86
C ASN A 56 15.76 13.47 20.02
N ALA A 57 15.15 14.63 19.77
CA ALA A 57 13.85 14.71 19.09
C ALA A 57 13.86 14.12 17.68
N ASP A 58 14.96 14.26 16.94
CA ASP A 58 15.08 13.73 15.57
C ASP A 58 15.22 12.21 15.58
N GLU A 59 15.98 11.66 16.52
CA GLU A 59 16.12 10.22 16.73
C GLU A 59 14.78 9.59 17.15
N GLN A 60 14.04 10.21 18.08
CA GLN A 60 12.71 9.77 18.47
C GLN A 60 11.72 9.79 17.30
N ALA A 61 11.77 10.84 16.46
CA ALA A 61 10.94 10.93 15.26
C ALA A 61 11.27 9.83 14.25
N ALA A 62 12.55 9.51 14.06
CA ALA A 62 12.98 8.44 13.16
C ALA A 62 12.53 7.05 13.66
N VAL A 63 12.67 6.76 14.95
CA VAL A 63 12.17 5.51 15.56
C VAL A 63 10.66 5.40 15.43
N LYS A 64 9.92 6.48 15.72
CA LYS A 64 8.47 6.51 15.59
C LYS A 64 8.01 6.27 14.14
N ALA A 65 8.67 6.91 13.17
CA ALA A 65 8.37 6.71 11.75
C ALA A 65 8.64 5.25 11.34
N HIS A 66 9.73 4.65 11.82
CA HIS A 66 10.07 3.25 11.54
C HIS A 66 9.03 2.27 12.12
N LEU A 67 8.63 2.47 13.37
CA LEU A 67 7.59 1.68 14.02
C LEU A 67 6.23 1.83 13.34
N GLN A 68 5.88 3.04 12.90
CA GLN A 68 4.65 3.28 12.13
C GLN A 68 4.68 2.59 10.76
N ALA A 69 5.83 2.57 10.08
CA ALA A 69 6.00 1.86 8.82
C ALA A 69 5.89 0.34 8.99
N GLN A 70 6.38 -0.21 10.12
CA GLN A 70 6.24 -1.64 10.45
C GLN A 70 4.84 -2.00 10.93
N ALA A 71 4.15 -1.09 11.62
CA ALA A 71 2.78 -1.27 12.08
C ALA A 71 1.73 -1.05 10.98
N ALA A 72 2.15 -0.59 9.79
CA ALA A 72 1.26 -0.55 8.64
C ALA A 72 0.70 -1.96 8.43
N PRO A 73 -0.64 -2.13 8.34
CA PRO A 73 -1.22 -3.45 8.18
C PRO A 73 -0.57 -4.13 6.98
N VAL A 74 0.11 -5.25 7.21
CA VAL A 74 0.53 -6.12 6.12
C VAL A 74 -0.75 -6.48 5.39
N ALA A 75 -0.91 -5.99 4.16
CA ALA A 75 -2.08 -6.30 3.36
C ALA A 75 -2.21 -7.83 3.36
N PRO A 76 -3.38 -8.39 3.74
CA PRO A 76 -3.55 -9.83 3.78
C PRO A 76 -3.17 -10.41 2.42
N ALA A 77 -2.55 -11.60 2.42
CA ALA A 77 -2.16 -12.28 1.19
C ALA A 77 -3.38 -12.30 0.25
N HIS A 78 -3.29 -11.54 -0.86
CA HIS A 78 -4.40 -11.31 -1.75
C HIS A 78 -4.53 -12.49 -2.71
N ASN A 79 -5.59 -13.26 -2.54
CA ASN A 79 -5.97 -14.34 -3.46
C ASN A 79 -7.29 -13.94 -4.16
N PRO A 80 -7.23 -13.42 -5.38
CA PRO A 80 -8.41 -12.94 -6.09
C PRO A 80 -9.41 -14.07 -6.35
N PRO A 81 -10.74 -13.82 -6.24
CA PRO A 81 -11.75 -14.82 -6.51
C PRO A 81 -11.69 -15.30 -7.96
N GLY A 82 -11.90 -16.61 -8.14
CA GLY A 82 -11.95 -17.28 -9.44
C GLY A 82 -13.32 -17.22 -10.12
N GLY A 83 -13.51 -18.06 -11.14
CA GLY A 83 -14.80 -18.24 -11.82
C GLY A 83 -15.37 -16.98 -12.44
N PHE A 84 -16.65 -16.71 -12.17
CA PHE A 84 -17.37 -15.52 -12.68
C PHE A 84 -16.63 -14.21 -12.41
N LEU A 85 -16.17 -13.98 -11.19
CA LEU A 85 -15.48 -12.73 -10.82
C LEU A 85 -14.10 -12.59 -11.48
N ALA A 86 -13.41 -13.69 -11.78
CA ALA A 86 -12.18 -13.63 -12.57
C ALA A 86 -12.45 -13.21 -14.02
N CYS A 87 -13.55 -13.70 -14.59
CA CYS A 87 -14.01 -13.28 -15.92
C CYS A 87 -14.36 -11.79 -15.93
N VAL A 88 -15.18 -11.34 -14.99
CA VAL A 88 -15.57 -9.91 -14.86
C VAL A 88 -14.32 -9.02 -14.76
N ARG A 89 -13.39 -9.30 -13.84
CA ARG A 89 -12.16 -8.50 -13.70
C ARG A 89 -11.38 -8.37 -15.00
N ARG A 90 -11.27 -9.48 -15.74
CA ARG A 90 -10.55 -9.48 -17.01
C ARG A 90 -11.24 -8.59 -18.04
N HIS A 91 -12.58 -8.64 -18.15
CA HIS A 91 -13.35 -7.86 -19.11
C HIS A 91 -13.44 -6.39 -18.73
N GLU A 92 -13.64 -6.07 -17.46
CA GLU A 92 -13.85 -4.70 -16.99
C GLU A 92 -12.56 -3.85 -16.95
N SER A 93 -11.43 -4.46 -16.59
CA SER A 93 -10.21 -3.71 -16.33
C SER A 93 -8.91 -4.39 -16.77
N GLY A 94 -8.98 -5.59 -17.38
CA GLY A 94 -7.80 -6.42 -17.58
C GLY A 94 -7.16 -6.90 -16.27
N GLY A 95 -7.88 -6.88 -15.15
CA GLY A 95 -7.39 -7.21 -13.83
C GLY A 95 -6.71 -6.05 -13.08
N ASN A 96 -6.78 -4.84 -13.61
CA ASN A 96 -6.15 -3.66 -13.02
C ASN A 96 -7.01 -3.06 -11.89
N TYR A 97 -6.60 -3.23 -10.64
CA TYR A 97 -7.28 -2.67 -9.46
C TYR A 97 -7.20 -1.13 -9.36
N GLN A 98 -6.31 -0.49 -10.11
CA GLN A 98 -6.17 0.97 -10.18
C GLN A 98 -6.85 1.58 -11.41
N ALA A 99 -7.56 0.77 -12.20
CA ALA A 99 -8.22 1.24 -13.41
C ALA A 99 -9.19 2.39 -13.10
N LYS A 100 -9.24 3.35 -14.01
CA LYS A 100 -10.19 4.45 -13.99
C LYS A 100 -10.79 4.58 -15.38
N ASN A 101 -12.11 4.62 -15.47
CA ASN A 101 -12.81 4.92 -16.70
C ASN A 101 -12.62 6.41 -17.05
N PRO A 102 -12.21 6.76 -18.29
CA PRO A 102 -11.95 8.15 -18.67
C PRO A 102 -13.20 9.00 -18.83
N VAL A 103 -14.38 8.39 -19.03
CA VAL A 103 -15.63 9.09 -19.33
C VAL A 103 -16.72 8.90 -18.28
N SER A 104 -16.44 8.13 -17.22
CA SER A 104 -17.39 7.89 -16.12
C SER A 104 -16.66 7.84 -14.77
N THR A 105 -17.43 7.65 -13.69
CA THR A 105 -16.88 7.44 -12.35
C THR A 105 -16.48 5.99 -12.07
N ALA A 106 -16.65 5.09 -13.05
CA ALA A 106 -16.31 3.68 -12.89
C ALA A 106 -14.80 3.51 -12.64
N SER A 107 -14.45 2.65 -11.67
CA SER A 107 -13.07 2.45 -11.31
C SER A 107 -12.83 1.08 -10.63
N GLY A 108 -11.54 0.73 -10.50
CA GLY A 108 -11.09 -0.51 -9.90
C GLY A 108 -11.23 -1.73 -10.81
N ALA A 109 -10.91 -2.89 -10.26
CA ALA A 109 -10.87 -4.14 -11.01
C ALA A 109 -12.22 -4.53 -11.63
N TYR A 110 -13.31 -4.13 -11.00
CA TYR A 110 -14.69 -4.48 -11.38
C TYR A 110 -15.50 -3.31 -11.96
N GLN A 111 -14.85 -2.16 -12.20
CA GLN A 111 -15.42 -0.95 -12.75
C GLN A 111 -16.70 -0.48 -12.03
N TYR A 112 -16.67 -0.46 -10.70
CA TYR A 112 -17.76 0.11 -9.92
C TYR A 112 -17.90 1.62 -10.17
N LEU A 113 -19.13 2.09 -10.43
CA LEU A 113 -19.47 3.50 -10.30
C LEU A 113 -19.34 3.94 -8.83
N ASP A 114 -18.91 5.18 -8.58
CA ASP A 114 -18.67 5.68 -7.21
C ASP A 114 -19.89 5.56 -6.30
N SER A 115 -21.12 5.78 -6.81
CA SER A 115 -22.35 5.64 -6.04
C SER A 115 -22.60 4.18 -5.65
N THR A 116 -22.44 3.27 -6.60
CA THR A 116 -22.59 1.83 -6.38
C THR A 116 -21.51 1.32 -5.42
N TRP A 117 -20.28 1.77 -5.62
CA TRP A 117 -19.16 1.43 -4.73
C TRP A 117 -19.46 1.79 -3.28
N ARG A 118 -19.84 3.05 -3.02
CA ARG A 118 -20.16 3.50 -1.64
C ARG A 118 -21.26 2.67 -1.00
N THR A 119 -22.28 2.32 -1.76
CA THR A 119 -23.39 1.50 -1.25
C THR A 119 -22.95 0.06 -0.95
N MET A 120 -22.25 -0.59 -1.89
CA MET A 120 -21.88 -2.00 -1.77
C MET A 120 -20.74 -2.18 -0.78
N SER A 121 -19.75 -1.30 -0.76
CA SER A 121 -18.65 -1.37 0.20
C SER A 121 -19.14 -1.17 1.64
N ALA A 122 -20.06 -0.24 1.87
CA ALA A 122 -20.66 -0.05 3.19
C ALA A 122 -21.42 -1.29 3.66
N ARG A 123 -22.24 -1.88 2.77
CA ARG A 123 -22.98 -3.12 3.07
C ARG A 123 -22.08 -4.33 3.29
N ALA A 124 -20.94 -4.38 2.60
CA ALA A 124 -19.93 -5.41 2.79
C ALA A 124 -19.03 -5.18 4.02
N GLY A 125 -19.25 -4.10 4.79
CA GLY A 125 -18.45 -3.77 5.97
C GLY A 125 -17.12 -3.10 5.67
N HIS A 126 -16.92 -2.56 4.46
CA HIS A 126 -15.69 -1.94 3.97
C HIS A 126 -15.88 -0.46 3.60
N SER A 127 -16.52 0.33 4.45
CA SER A 127 -16.68 1.78 4.25
C SER A 127 -15.32 2.52 4.36
N GLY A 128 -15.29 3.79 3.90
CA GLY A 128 -14.13 4.67 4.05
C GLY A 128 -13.34 4.91 2.76
N TYR A 129 -13.66 4.21 1.66
CA TYR A 129 -13.04 4.44 0.36
C TYR A 129 -14.01 5.17 -0.58
N GLY A 130 -13.63 6.36 -1.07
CA GLY A 130 -14.48 7.19 -1.93
C GLY A 130 -14.79 6.58 -3.31
N SER A 131 -13.89 5.73 -3.81
CA SER A 131 -14.02 5.02 -5.10
C SER A 131 -13.40 3.62 -4.99
N ALA A 132 -13.76 2.70 -5.89
CA ALA A 132 -13.23 1.34 -5.86
C ALA A 132 -11.70 1.33 -5.99
N ARG A 133 -11.12 2.12 -6.90
CA ARG A 133 -9.67 2.17 -7.11
C ARG A 133 -8.88 2.71 -5.91
N SER A 134 -9.50 3.43 -4.97
CA SER A 134 -8.85 3.91 -3.76
C SER A 134 -8.79 2.84 -2.66
N ALA A 135 -9.54 1.74 -2.83
CA ALA A 135 -9.52 0.60 -1.93
C ALA A 135 -8.42 -0.39 -2.33
N PRO A 136 -7.80 -1.08 -1.36
CA PRO A 136 -6.84 -2.13 -1.67
C PRO A 136 -7.51 -3.30 -2.42
N PRO A 137 -6.75 -4.09 -3.20
CA PRO A 137 -7.28 -5.18 -4.03
C PRO A 137 -8.21 -6.13 -3.28
N TRP A 138 -7.83 -6.58 -2.11
CA TRP A 138 -8.62 -7.52 -1.32
C TRP A 138 -9.99 -6.96 -0.89
N VAL A 139 -10.09 -5.64 -0.66
CA VAL A 139 -11.39 -4.97 -0.37
C VAL A 139 -12.26 -4.95 -1.62
N GLN A 140 -11.70 -4.65 -2.78
CA GLN A 140 -12.45 -4.65 -4.03
C GLN A 140 -13.02 -6.03 -4.32
N ASP A 141 -12.23 -7.09 -4.09
CA ASP A 141 -12.68 -8.46 -4.25
C ASP A 141 -13.76 -8.85 -3.23
N ALA A 142 -13.59 -8.49 -1.95
CA ALA A 142 -14.60 -8.75 -0.93
C ALA A 142 -15.95 -8.09 -1.25
N VAL A 143 -15.92 -6.84 -1.73
CA VAL A 143 -17.13 -6.12 -2.16
C VAL A 143 -17.75 -6.77 -3.39
N ALA A 144 -16.95 -7.25 -4.35
CA ALA A 144 -17.47 -7.95 -5.53
C ALA A 144 -18.12 -9.28 -5.16
N VAL A 145 -17.50 -10.06 -4.27
CA VAL A 145 -18.10 -11.30 -3.72
C VAL A 145 -19.41 -11.01 -3.02
N TYR A 146 -19.45 -9.98 -2.17
CA TYR A 146 -20.68 -9.55 -1.51
C TYR A 146 -21.77 -9.18 -2.52
N THR A 147 -21.42 -8.43 -3.56
CA THR A 147 -22.35 -7.97 -4.60
C THR A 147 -23.01 -9.15 -5.30
N VAL A 148 -22.22 -10.16 -5.70
CA VAL A 148 -22.74 -11.39 -6.35
C VAL A 148 -23.62 -12.17 -5.39
N ASN A 149 -23.16 -12.38 -4.15
CA ASN A 149 -23.91 -13.14 -3.14
C ASN A 149 -25.24 -12.45 -2.73
N SER A 150 -25.32 -11.15 -2.90
CA SER A 150 -26.55 -10.35 -2.66
C SER A 150 -27.51 -10.35 -3.85
N GLY A 151 -27.23 -11.11 -4.91
CA GLY A 151 -28.11 -11.23 -6.09
C GLY A 151 -27.89 -10.12 -7.15
N TRP A 152 -26.82 -9.31 -7.04
CA TRP A 152 -26.55 -8.19 -7.95
C TRP A 152 -25.52 -8.54 -9.05
N SER A 153 -25.39 -9.83 -9.40
CA SER A 153 -24.51 -10.25 -10.51
C SER A 153 -24.87 -9.64 -11.85
N SER A 154 -26.15 -9.26 -12.02
CA SER A 154 -26.64 -8.57 -13.22
C SER A 154 -25.95 -7.23 -13.51
N ALA A 155 -25.25 -6.64 -12.54
CA ALA A 155 -24.44 -5.45 -12.75
C ALA A 155 -23.38 -5.63 -13.87
N TRP A 156 -23.00 -6.89 -14.14
CA TRP A 156 -21.99 -7.25 -15.15
C TRP A 156 -22.52 -8.08 -16.32
N ASN A 157 -23.84 -8.08 -16.57
CA ASN A 157 -24.44 -8.84 -17.68
C ASN A 157 -23.86 -8.47 -19.05
N GLY A 158 -23.34 -7.24 -19.20
CA GLY A 158 -22.71 -6.77 -20.45
C GLY A 158 -21.33 -7.37 -20.74
N THR A 159 -20.70 -8.07 -19.77
CA THR A 159 -19.35 -8.61 -19.92
C THR A 159 -19.30 -9.95 -20.66
N GLY A 160 -20.43 -10.62 -20.82
CA GLY A 160 -20.49 -11.97 -21.37
C GLY A 160 -19.98 -13.06 -20.42
N CYS A 161 -19.81 -12.74 -19.13
CA CYS A 161 -19.44 -13.70 -18.09
C CYS A 161 -20.68 -14.40 -17.54
#